data_31d8e5ed87f113c717a9cb026d7f0d51
#
_entry.id   31d8e5ed87f113c717a9cb026d7f0d51
#
_cell.length_a   1.000
_cell.length_b   1.000
_cell.length_c   1.000
_cell.angle_alpha   90.00
_cell.angle_beta   90.00
_cell.angle_gamma   90.00
#
_symmetry.space_group_name_H-M   'P 1'
#
loop_
_entity.id
_entity.type
_entity.pdbx_description
1 polymer ?
#
loop_
_entity_poly.entity_id
_entity_poly.type
_entity_poly.pdbx_seq_one_letter_code
_entity_poly.pdbx_strand_id
1 'polypeptide(L)'
;MSWPSVVLLASAPVCAAIEANVRSLGVGKDPLSEGDFLHWNGNSYALDFSGRVLADYEPDEIEDAQRRIGSEPRAIYVSCQSMEAARMFLAHTLPSFSGLIDTNYGDVIEFAEFVDLIAVHPDWDWRRTEVAELPRSAE
;
A
#
# COMPACT_ATOMS: atom_id res chain seq x y z
N MET A 1 10.43 9.57 14.82
CA MET A 1 9.75 9.73 13.52
C MET A 1 9.05 8.45 13.12
N SER A 2 7.84 8.59 12.63
CA SER A 2 7.09 7.43 12.14
C SER A 2 7.55 7.06 10.74
N TRP A 3 7.57 5.77 10.46
CA TRP A 3 7.76 5.30 9.09
C TRP A 3 6.51 5.61 8.27
N PRO A 4 6.66 6.00 6.99
CA PRO A 4 5.51 6.10 6.10
C PRO A 4 4.78 4.77 6.01
N SER A 5 3.45 4.82 6.03
CA SER A 5 2.65 3.60 5.92
C SER A 5 1.52 3.79 4.95
N VAL A 6 1.09 2.68 4.34
CA VAL A 6 -0.05 2.65 3.43
C VAL A 6 -0.87 1.42 3.72
N VAL A 7 -2.12 1.42 3.25
CA VAL A 7 -3.00 0.25 3.35
C VAL A 7 -3.36 -0.17 1.92
N LEU A 8 -3.17 -1.45 1.62
CA LEU A 8 -3.58 -2.02 0.34
C LEU A 8 -4.92 -2.70 0.54
N LEU A 9 -5.90 -2.32 -0.26
CA LEU A 9 -7.27 -2.84 -0.18
C LEU A 9 -7.60 -3.59 -1.46
N ALA A 10 -8.02 -4.83 -1.34
CA ALA A 10 -8.32 -5.65 -2.51
C ALA A 10 -9.25 -6.80 -2.10
N SER A 11 -9.72 -7.57 -3.08
CA SER A 11 -10.52 -8.76 -2.81
C SER A 11 -9.67 -9.79 -2.07
N ALA A 12 -10.33 -10.76 -1.43
CA ALA A 12 -9.61 -11.80 -0.69
C ALA A 12 -8.61 -12.57 -1.56
N PRO A 13 -8.97 -12.99 -2.79
CA PRO A 13 -8.00 -13.70 -3.63
C PRO A 13 -6.81 -12.82 -4.01
N VAL A 14 -7.04 -11.54 -4.27
CA VAL A 14 -5.96 -10.64 -4.66
C VAL A 14 -5.04 -10.39 -3.46
N CYS A 15 -5.60 -10.17 -2.28
CA CYS A 15 -4.77 -10.00 -1.07
C CYS A 15 -3.94 -11.24 -0.81
N ALA A 16 -4.50 -12.43 -0.99
CA ALA A 16 -3.76 -13.67 -0.81
C ALA A 16 -2.60 -13.76 -1.83
N ALA A 17 -2.85 -13.34 -3.06
CA ALA A 17 -1.81 -13.35 -4.09
C ALA A 17 -0.71 -12.31 -3.80
N ILE A 18 -1.09 -11.13 -3.32
CA ILE A 18 -0.12 -10.13 -2.92
C ILE A 18 0.75 -10.66 -1.77
N GLU A 19 0.10 -11.25 -0.77
CA GLU A 19 0.83 -11.83 0.37
C GLU A 19 1.84 -12.87 -0.09
N ALA A 20 1.42 -13.79 -0.97
CA ALA A 20 2.31 -14.82 -1.48
C ALA A 20 3.49 -14.20 -2.24
N ASN A 21 3.22 -13.19 -3.04
CA ASN A 21 4.25 -12.49 -3.80
C ASN A 21 5.28 -11.83 -2.87
N VAL A 22 4.78 -11.12 -1.85
CA VAL A 22 5.64 -10.41 -0.91
C VAL A 22 6.44 -11.40 -0.05
N ARG A 23 5.81 -12.49 0.39
CA ARG A 23 6.54 -13.49 1.18
C ARG A 23 7.65 -14.14 0.38
N SER A 24 7.50 -14.23 -0.94
CA SER A 24 8.56 -14.78 -1.79
C SER A 24 9.81 -13.90 -1.83
N LEU A 25 9.69 -12.66 -1.39
CA LEU A 25 10.83 -11.75 -1.30
C LEU A 25 11.67 -12.00 -0.05
N GLY A 26 11.18 -12.80 0.90
CA GLY A 26 11.95 -13.16 2.07
C GLY A 26 11.44 -12.62 3.39
N VAL A 27 10.11 -12.63 3.58
CA VAL A 27 9.51 -12.14 4.82
C VAL A 27 9.89 -13.04 5.99
N GLY A 28 10.33 -12.44 7.10
CA GLY A 28 10.62 -13.12 8.34
C GLY A 28 9.84 -12.51 9.49
N LYS A 29 10.14 -12.94 10.69
CA LYS A 29 9.50 -12.42 11.90
C LYS A 29 10.43 -11.46 12.62
N ASP A 30 9.87 -10.35 13.08
CA ASP A 30 10.59 -9.42 13.93
C ASP A 30 10.72 -10.06 15.33
N PRO A 31 11.94 -10.25 15.86
CA PRO A 31 12.11 -10.90 17.16
C PRO A 31 11.42 -10.16 18.31
N LEU A 32 11.24 -8.85 18.19
CA LEU A 32 10.69 -8.05 19.28
C LEU A 32 9.18 -7.96 19.25
N SER A 33 8.59 -7.76 18.06
CA SER A 33 7.15 -7.55 17.91
C SER A 33 6.42 -8.79 17.45
N GLU A 34 7.14 -9.81 16.97
CA GLU A 34 6.60 -11.02 16.36
C GLU A 34 5.78 -10.73 15.08
N GLY A 35 5.86 -9.51 14.57
CA GLY A 35 5.21 -9.17 13.31
C GLY A 35 6.04 -9.59 12.11
N ASP A 36 5.44 -9.54 10.95
CA ASP A 36 6.13 -9.85 9.71
C ASP A 36 7.06 -8.70 9.32
N PHE A 37 8.25 -9.04 8.86
CA PHE A 37 9.26 -8.07 8.55
C PHE A 37 9.99 -8.46 7.27
N LEU A 38 10.25 -7.48 6.42
CA LEU A 38 10.92 -7.71 5.13
C LEU A 38 12.13 -6.81 5.02
N HIS A 39 13.26 -7.43 4.67
CA HIS A 39 14.44 -6.69 4.21
C HIS A 39 14.58 -6.98 2.72
N TRP A 40 14.51 -5.96 1.90
CA TRP A 40 14.51 -6.15 0.46
C TRP A 40 15.12 -4.92 -0.22
N ASN A 41 16.05 -5.14 -1.15
CA ASN A 41 16.74 -4.08 -1.89
C ASN A 41 17.34 -3.00 -0.96
N GLY A 42 17.89 -3.44 0.18
CA GLY A 42 18.53 -2.53 1.12
C GLY A 42 17.58 -1.74 1.99
N ASN A 43 16.29 -2.03 1.93
CA ASN A 43 15.27 -1.32 2.71
C ASN A 43 14.54 -2.29 3.63
N SER A 44 13.90 -1.74 4.66
CA SER A 44 13.17 -2.51 5.66
C SER A 44 11.69 -2.13 5.65
N TYR A 45 10.84 -3.13 5.89
CA TYR A 45 9.38 -2.96 5.87
C TYR A 45 8.77 -3.79 6.99
N ALA A 46 7.75 -3.23 7.64
CA ALA A 46 6.92 -3.97 8.59
C ALA A 46 5.57 -4.21 7.93
N LEU A 47 5.09 -5.44 8.02
CA LEU A 47 3.91 -5.87 7.27
C LEU A 47 2.88 -6.48 8.22
N ASP A 48 1.60 -6.23 7.94
CA ASP A 48 0.52 -6.88 8.65
C ASP A 48 -0.50 -7.38 7.63
N PHE A 49 -0.54 -8.70 7.46
CA PHE A 49 -1.45 -9.37 6.53
C PHE A 49 -2.76 -9.79 7.19
N SER A 50 -2.94 -9.47 8.49
CA SER A 50 -4.11 -9.96 9.23
C SER A 50 -5.42 -9.29 8.81
N GLY A 51 -5.34 -8.12 8.19
CA GLY A 51 -6.53 -7.35 7.85
C GLY A 51 -7.09 -6.54 9.01
N ARG A 52 -6.42 -6.58 10.16
CA ARG A 52 -6.88 -5.93 11.39
C ARG A 52 -7.07 -4.43 11.22
N VAL A 53 -6.31 -3.82 10.31
CA VAL A 53 -6.38 -2.39 10.04
C VAL A 53 -7.78 -1.94 9.59
N LEU A 54 -8.57 -2.85 9.00
CA LEU A 54 -9.93 -2.51 8.59
C LEU A 54 -10.82 -2.08 9.75
N ALA A 55 -10.50 -2.48 10.97
CA ALA A 55 -11.27 -2.08 12.15
C ALA A 55 -11.19 -0.57 12.40
N ASP A 56 -10.20 0.11 11.83
CA ASP A 56 -10.04 1.56 11.97
C ASP A 56 -10.83 2.35 10.93
N TYR A 57 -11.48 1.66 9.99
CA TYR A 57 -12.22 2.31 8.92
C TYR A 57 -13.67 2.55 9.33
N GLU A 58 -14.23 3.67 8.87
CA GLU A 58 -15.65 3.95 9.05
C GLU A 58 -16.48 3.07 8.11
N PRO A 59 -17.73 2.75 8.47
CA PRO A 59 -18.56 1.91 7.62
C PRO A 59 -18.73 2.41 6.19
N ASP A 60 -18.82 3.74 6.00
CA ASP A 60 -18.97 4.31 4.67
C ASP A 60 -17.68 4.18 3.85
N GLU A 61 -16.52 4.18 4.49
CA GLU A 61 -15.25 3.95 3.82
C GLU A 61 -15.15 2.52 3.31
N ILE A 62 -15.59 1.55 4.13
CA ILE A 62 -15.62 0.15 3.74
C ILE A 62 -16.59 -0.05 2.58
N GLU A 63 -17.77 0.57 2.66
CA GLU A 63 -18.78 0.46 1.63
C GLU A 63 -18.29 1.03 0.30
N ASP A 64 -17.59 2.17 0.35
CA ASP A 64 -17.02 2.76 -0.86
C ASP A 64 -15.95 1.85 -1.46
N ALA A 65 -15.09 1.30 -0.64
CA ALA A 65 -14.04 0.39 -1.10
C ALA A 65 -14.68 -0.86 -1.73
N GLN A 66 -15.71 -1.41 -1.10
CA GLN A 66 -16.40 -2.58 -1.62
C GLN A 66 -17.02 -2.30 -3.00
N ARG A 67 -17.64 -1.12 -3.15
CA ARG A 67 -18.24 -0.74 -4.43
C ARG A 67 -17.17 -0.61 -5.52
N ARG A 68 -16.05 -0.03 -5.19
CA ARG A 68 -14.98 0.21 -6.16
C ARG A 68 -14.21 -1.06 -6.52
N ILE A 69 -14.02 -1.96 -5.56
CA ILE A 69 -13.33 -3.24 -5.78
C ILE A 69 -14.25 -4.27 -6.42
N GLY A 70 -15.54 -4.19 -6.09
CA GLY A 70 -16.52 -5.15 -6.60
C GLY A 70 -16.71 -6.37 -5.71
N SER A 71 -16.11 -6.37 -4.52
CA SER A 71 -16.25 -7.45 -3.55
C SER A 71 -15.87 -6.91 -2.18
N GLU A 72 -16.09 -7.72 -1.13
CA GLU A 72 -15.73 -7.34 0.23
C GLU A 72 -14.21 -7.10 0.30
N PRO A 73 -13.77 -5.93 0.79
CA PRO A 73 -12.35 -5.63 0.83
C PRO A 73 -11.62 -6.38 1.94
N ARG A 74 -10.40 -6.76 1.64
CA ARG A 74 -9.42 -7.19 2.63
C ARG A 74 -8.31 -6.15 2.63
N ALA A 75 -7.46 -6.18 3.63
CA ALA A 75 -6.44 -5.15 3.78
C ALA A 75 -5.08 -5.73 4.16
N ILE A 76 -4.04 -5.09 3.63
CA ILE A 76 -2.66 -5.35 4.02
C ILE A 76 -2.07 -4.01 4.43
N TYR A 77 -1.49 -3.96 5.64
CA TYR A 77 -0.85 -2.76 6.15
C TYR A 77 0.65 -2.87 5.90
N VAL A 78 1.24 -1.82 5.32
CA VAL A 78 2.67 -1.80 4.99
C VAL A 78 3.28 -0.53 5.58
N SER A 79 4.29 -0.68 6.42
CA SER A 79 5.06 0.42 6.97
C SER A 79 6.45 0.36 6.37
N CYS A 80 6.91 1.45 5.77
CA CYS A 80 8.14 1.47 4.98
C CYS A 80 9.19 2.35 5.66
N GLN A 81 10.44 1.98 5.53
CA GLN A 81 11.56 2.66 6.17
C GLN A 81 11.64 4.14 5.77
N SER A 82 11.26 4.47 4.53
CA SER A 82 11.33 5.82 3.99
C SER A 82 10.35 5.94 2.83
N MET A 83 10.17 7.17 2.34
CA MET A 83 9.35 7.39 1.15
C MET A 83 9.97 6.72 -0.07
N GLU A 84 11.29 6.74 -0.17
CA GLU A 84 11.98 6.06 -1.28
C GLU A 84 11.71 4.55 -1.22
N ALA A 85 11.81 3.97 -0.02
CA ALA A 85 11.53 2.55 0.17
C ALA A 85 10.07 2.23 -0.19
N ALA A 86 9.14 3.12 0.18
CA ALA A 86 7.74 2.93 -0.13
C ALA A 86 7.50 2.92 -1.64
N ARG A 87 8.05 3.91 -2.34
CA ARG A 87 7.90 3.97 -3.80
C ARG A 87 8.47 2.74 -4.48
N MET A 88 9.64 2.30 -4.02
CA MET A 88 10.31 1.13 -4.60
C MET A 88 9.48 -0.14 -4.43
N PHE A 89 8.99 -0.37 -3.22
CA PHE A 89 8.19 -1.55 -2.90
C PHE A 89 6.88 -1.56 -3.68
N LEU A 90 6.18 -0.41 -3.72
CA LEU A 90 4.88 -0.32 -4.36
C LEU A 90 5.00 -0.41 -5.87
N ALA A 91 6.05 0.19 -6.46
CA ALA A 91 6.29 0.08 -7.89
C ALA A 91 6.59 -1.36 -8.31
N HIS A 92 7.21 -2.13 -7.43
CA HIS A 92 7.50 -3.54 -7.69
C HIS A 92 6.26 -4.42 -7.53
N THR A 93 5.47 -4.15 -6.50
CA THR A 93 4.40 -5.06 -6.07
C THR A 93 3.09 -4.83 -6.80
N LEU A 94 2.66 -3.57 -6.94
CA LEU A 94 1.30 -3.26 -7.38
C LEU A 94 0.98 -3.53 -8.84
N PRO A 95 1.95 -3.43 -9.79
CA PRO A 95 1.59 -3.56 -11.23
C PRO A 95 0.92 -4.87 -11.63
N SER A 96 1.11 -5.93 -10.84
CA SER A 96 0.55 -7.24 -11.18
C SER A 96 -0.86 -7.46 -10.62
N PHE A 97 -1.40 -6.48 -9.87
CA PHE A 97 -2.64 -6.68 -9.13
C PHE A 97 -3.60 -5.52 -9.30
N SER A 98 -4.88 -5.78 -9.01
CA SER A 98 -5.92 -4.75 -9.00
C SER A 98 -6.39 -4.54 -7.56
N GLY A 99 -6.60 -3.28 -7.20
CA GLY A 99 -7.07 -2.92 -5.87
C GLY A 99 -6.95 -1.43 -5.65
N LEU A 100 -7.10 -1.03 -4.40
CA LEU A 100 -7.01 0.37 -4.00
C LEU A 100 -5.88 0.53 -2.99
N ILE A 101 -5.18 1.65 -3.08
CA ILE A 101 -4.19 2.02 -2.08
C ILE A 101 -4.69 3.23 -1.31
N ASP A 102 -4.69 3.11 0.01
CA ASP A 102 -4.99 4.21 0.92
C ASP A 102 -3.65 4.74 1.41
N THR A 103 -3.35 5.98 1.04
CA THR A 103 -2.07 6.59 1.40
C THR A 103 -1.99 6.99 2.87
N ASN A 104 -3.11 6.92 3.60
CA ASN A 104 -3.27 7.38 4.98
C ASN A 104 -3.22 8.90 5.14
N TYR A 105 -3.24 9.63 4.04
CA TYR A 105 -3.17 11.10 4.06
C TYR A 105 -4.21 11.73 3.14
N GLY A 106 -5.33 11.02 2.94
CA GLY A 106 -6.49 11.59 2.26
C GLY A 106 -6.84 10.98 0.93
N ASP A 107 -5.95 10.20 0.34
CA ASP A 107 -6.19 9.61 -0.98
C ASP A 107 -6.42 8.11 -0.89
N VAL A 108 -7.46 7.63 -1.58
CA VAL A 108 -7.70 6.20 -1.80
C VAL A 108 -7.91 6.04 -3.29
N ILE A 109 -6.91 5.51 -3.99
CA ILE A 109 -6.91 5.45 -5.44
C ILE A 109 -6.55 4.05 -5.92
N GLU A 110 -6.84 3.75 -7.18
CA GLU A 110 -6.54 2.45 -7.75
C GLU A 110 -5.04 2.22 -7.88
N PHE A 111 -4.62 0.97 -7.75
CA PHE A 111 -3.21 0.60 -7.88
C PHE A 111 -2.61 1.12 -9.19
N ALA A 112 -3.32 0.93 -10.31
CA ALA A 112 -2.80 1.35 -11.61
C ALA A 112 -2.55 2.85 -11.68
N GLU A 113 -3.49 3.62 -11.14
CA GLU A 113 -3.33 5.08 -11.10
C GLU A 113 -2.15 5.47 -10.22
N PHE A 114 -2.03 4.84 -9.06
CA PHE A 114 -0.95 5.13 -8.14
C PHE A 114 0.42 4.83 -8.76
N VAL A 115 0.54 3.68 -9.43
CA VAL A 115 1.79 3.29 -10.09
C VAL A 115 2.18 4.33 -11.15
N ASP A 116 1.22 4.79 -11.95
CA ASP A 116 1.49 5.82 -12.94
C ASP A 116 1.95 7.12 -12.30
N LEU A 117 1.30 7.51 -11.19
CA LEU A 117 1.64 8.76 -10.52
C LEU A 117 3.04 8.75 -9.93
N ILE A 118 3.46 7.63 -9.31
CA ILE A 118 4.82 7.57 -8.75
C ILE A 118 5.88 7.50 -9.83
N ALA A 119 5.53 7.00 -11.02
CA ALA A 119 6.45 7.01 -12.15
C ALA A 119 6.64 8.42 -12.72
N VAL A 120 5.53 9.18 -12.81
CA VAL A 120 5.56 10.54 -13.35
C VAL A 120 6.11 11.53 -12.34
N HIS A 121 5.87 11.30 -11.06
CA HIS A 121 6.27 12.20 -9.98
C HIS A 121 7.19 11.45 -9.00
N PRO A 122 8.46 11.22 -9.39
CA PRO A 122 9.37 10.39 -8.58
C PRO A 122 9.70 10.98 -7.21
N ASP A 123 9.45 12.28 -6.99
CA ASP A 123 9.70 12.93 -5.72
C ASP A 123 8.42 13.16 -4.91
N TRP A 124 7.31 12.61 -5.36
CA TRP A 124 6.04 12.82 -4.68
C TRP A 124 6.06 12.20 -3.28
N ASP A 125 5.77 13.04 -2.30
CA ASP A 125 5.60 12.61 -0.91
C ASP A 125 4.11 12.78 -0.58
N TRP A 126 3.38 11.67 -0.59
CA TRP A 126 1.93 11.70 -0.41
C TRP A 126 1.50 12.06 1.01
N ARG A 127 2.45 12.14 1.94
CA ARG A 127 2.15 12.65 3.28
C ARG A 127 1.97 14.17 3.27
N ARG A 128 2.47 14.85 2.23
CA ARG A 128 2.47 16.31 2.14
C ARG A 128 1.62 16.83 1.00
N THR A 129 1.48 16.07 -0.06
CA THR A 129 0.83 16.52 -1.29
C THR A 129 -0.17 15.47 -1.73
N GLU A 130 -1.45 15.84 -1.75
CA GLU A 130 -2.50 14.96 -2.21
C GLU A 130 -2.48 14.85 -3.74
N VAL A 131 -3.11 13.79 -4.26
CA VAL A 131 -3.18 13.55 -5.69
C VAL A 131 -3.71 14.76 -6.44
N ALA A 132 -4.75 15.40 -5.91
CA ALA A 132 -5.37 16.55 -6.57
C ALA A 132 -4.42 17.74 -6.69
N GLU A 133 -3.38 17.78 -5.87
CA GLU A 133 -2.42 18.88 -5.88
C GLU A 133 -1.22 18.63 -6.78
N LEU A 134 -1.08 17.40 -7.30
CA LEU A 134 0.06 17.08 -8.15
C LEU A 134 -0.04 17.82 -9.48
N PRO A 135 1.11 18.33 -10.00
CA PRO A 135 1.11 18.93 -11.33
C PRO A 135 0.68 17.93 -12.38
N ARG A 136 -0.11 18.36 -13.33
CA ARG A 136 -0.46 17.50 -14.44
C ARG A 136 0.75 17.31 -15.32
N SER A 137 0.86 16.12 -15.91
CA SER A 137 1.93 15.88 -16.86
C SER A 137 1.84 16.89 -17.99
N ALA A 138 2.99 17.37 -18.45
CA ALA A 138 3.04 18.21 -19.62
C ALA A 138 2.59 17.38 -20.82
N GLU A 139 1.63 17.88 -21.53
CA GLU A 139 1.16 17.25 -22.75
C GLU A 139 2.01 17.62 -23.92
#